data_5c07979092d1a254fdacdaacb6774d2b
#
_entry.id   5c07979092d1a254fdacdaacb6774d2b
#
_cell.length_a   1.000
_cell.length_b   1.000
_cell.length_c   1.000
_cell.angle_alpha   90.00
_cell.angle_beta   90.00
_cell.angle_gamma   90.00
#
_symmetry.space_group_name_H-M   'P 1'
#
loop_
_entity.id
_entity.type
_entity.pdbx_description
1 polymer ?
#
loop_
_entity_poly.entity_id
_entity_poly.type
_entity_poly.pdbx_seq_one_letter_code
_entity_poly.pdbx_strand_id
1 'polypeptide(L)'
;MSYELNEGIPTFADNQTNIDEPSQYCLDAPMSISGHQVLDPMDEESEYEEEEFNPYQFMASIPPPPPEALQRPSILPKKTRSSPNITLVLDLDETLVHCSVSEMDNPDVRFPVRFQGIVQEVRGRLRPYAVEFLKRASEHFEIAIFTASQKAYADRLLNLIDPKRSYIKYRLFRDSCVYVEGNYIKDLRVLGRDLAKTIIVDNSPIAFSYQITNGVPIKSWYDDPDDTELIQVLEFLQTLVDVEDVRPLIDKQFQMTKLVQDSAPFP
;
A
#
# COMPACT_ATOMS: atom_id res chain seq x y z
N MET A 1 3.66 -11.76 -54.65
CA MET A 1 3.41 -12.90 -53.78
C MET A 1 3.00 -12.33 -52.43
N SER A 2 1.72 -12.31 -52.21
CA SER A 2 1.05 -11.77 -51.00
C SER A 2 0.93 -12.90 -50.00
N TYR A 3 1.30 -12.69 -48.75
CA TYR A 3 0.93 -13.55 -47.66
C TYR A 3 0.04 -12.76 -46.71
N GLU A 4 -1.24 -13.09 -46.77
CA GLU A 4 -2.23 -12.76 -45.73
C GLU A 4 -2.00 -13.71 -44.52
N LEU A 5 -1.87 -13.17 -43.34
CA LEU A 5 -2.02 -13.92 -42.11
C LEU A 5 -3.24 -13.40 -41.37
N ASN A 6 -4.28 -14.21 -41.44
CA ASN A 6 -5.51 -14.12 -40.68
C ASN A 6 -5.38 -15.12 -39.55
N GLU A 7 -5.22 -14.66 -38.29
CA GLU A 7 -5.36 -15.52 -37.14
C GLU A 7 -6.29 -14.88 -36.11
N GLY A 8 -7.36 -15.62 -35.87
CA GLY A 8 -8.49 -15.24 -35.04
C GLY A 8 -8.15 -15.20 -33.55
N ILE A 9 -8.81 -14.28 -32.87
CA ILE A 9 -8.85 -14.14 -31.43
C ILE A 9 -9.70 -15.28 -30.84
N PRO A 10 -9.20 -16.08 -29.87
CA PRO A 10 -10.05 -17.07 -29.21
C PRO A 10 -10.97 -16.40 -28.19
N THR A 11 -12.27 -16.58 -28.39
CA THR A 11 -13.31 -16.30 -27.41
C THR A 11 -13.26 -17.33 -26.29
N PHE A 12 -13.05 -16.89 -25.05
CA PHE A 12 -13.18 -17.75 -23.88
C PHE A 12 -14.63 -17.83 -23.44
N ALA A 13 -15.16 -19.04 -23.46
CA ALA A 13 -16.48 -19.41 -22.98
C ALA A 13 -16.55 -19.33 -21.44
N ASP A 14 -17.73 -18.93 -20.96
CA ASP A 14 -18.14 -18.86 -19.56
C ASP A 14 -17.97 -20.19 -18.82
N ASN A 15 -17.20 -20.15 -17.73
CA ASN A 15 -17.33 -21.12 -16.65
C ASN A 15 -17.95 -20.40 -15.44
N GLN A 16 -19.24 -20.60 -15.26
CA GLN A 16 -19.96 -20.23 -14.04
C GLN A 16 -19.52 -21.17 -12.92
N THR A 17 -18.76 -20.65 -11.98
CA THR A 17 -18.62 -21.24 -10.64
C THR A 17 -19.35 -20.34 -9.67
N ASN A 18 -20.37 -20.90 -9.00
CA ASN A 18 -21.07 -20.31 -7.86
C ASN A 18 -20.07 -19.87 -6.80
N ILE A 19 -20.11 -18.59 -6.47
CA ILE A 19 -19.38 -18.03 -5.34
C ILE A 19 -20.43 -17.56 -4.34
N ASP A 20 -20.39 -18.18 -3.16
CA ASP A 20 -21.20 -17.85 -1.99
C ASP A 20 -21.13 -16.36 -1.65
N GLU A 21 -22.27 -15.82 -1.19
CA GLU A 21 -22.44 -14.43 -0.79
C GLU A 21 -21.47 -14.05 0.34
N PRO A 22 -20.69 -12.97 0.22
CA PRO A 22 -19.95 -12.43 1.34
C PRO A 22 -20.85 -11.56 2.20
N SER A 23 -20.75 -11.79 3.50
CA SER A 23 -21.42 -11.09 4.59
C SER A 23 -21.37 -9.56 4.50
N GLN A 24 -22.43 -8.94 5.00
CA GLN A 24 -22.88 -7.55 4.87
C GLN A 24 -22.09 -6.50 5.68
N TYR A 25 -20.80 -6.71 5.98
CA TYR A 25 -19.98 -5.79 6.80
C TYR A 25 -18.64 -5.48 6.17
N CYS A 26 -18.63 -4.70 5.09
CA CYS A 26 -17.42 -4.02 4.58
C CYS A 26 -17.78 -2.93 3.56
N LEU A 27 -18.51 -1.94 4.04
CA LEU A 27 -18.93 -0.81 3.22
C LEU A 27 -18.77 0.49 4.00
N ASP A 28 -17.55 0.87 4.38
CA ASP A 28 -17.26 2.26 4.73
C ASP A 28 -15.78 2.38 5.07
N ALA A 29 -14.97 2.63 4.05
CA ALA A 29 -13.75 3.41 4.21
C ALA A 29 -13.65 4.29 2.97
N PRO A 30 -13.61 5.62 3.13
CA PRO A 30 -13.65 6.54 2.03
C PRO A 30 -12.37 6.45 1.22
N MET A 31 -12.51 6.23 -0.09
CA MET A 31 -11.58 6.85 -1.02
C MET A 31 -11.70 8.35 -0.76
N SER A 32 -10.60 9.06 -0.58
CA SER A 32 -10.58 10.50 -0.36
C SER A 32 -11.37 11.19 -1.46
N ILE A 33 -12.64 11.47 -1.19
CA ILE A 33 -13.46 12.31 -2.04
C ILE A 33 -13.36 13.71 -1.46
N SER A 34 -12.54 14.55 -2.04
CA SER A 34 -12.64 15.98 -1.84
C SER A 34 -13.91 16.46 -2.55
N GLY A 35 -15.02 16.43 -1.83
CA GLY A 35 -16.31 16.94 -2.25
C GLY A 35 -16.57 18.27 -1.57
N HIS A 36 -16.47 19.36 -2.31
CA HIS A 36 -17.07 20.65 -1.91
C HIS A 36 -18.57 20.46 -1.81
N GLN A 37 -19.12 20.42 -0.60
CA GLN A 37 -20.52 20.68 -0.35
C GLN A 37 -20.69 22.19 -0.17
N VAL A 38 -21.49 22.77 -1.07
CA VAL A 38 -22.03 24.13 -0.90
C VAL A 38 -23.06 24.06 0.21
N LEU A 39 -22.78 24.67 1.35
CA LEU A 39 -23.73 24.90 2.43
C LEU A 39 -24.22 26.36 2.35
N ASP A 40 -25.55 26.53 2.44
CA ASP A 40 -26.22 27.80 2.56
C ASP A 40 -25.78 28.56 3.82
N PRO A 41 -25.75 29.91 3.77
CA PRO A 41 -25.26 30.72 4.88
C PRO A 41 -26.41 31.03 5.84
N MET A 42 -26.38 30.47 7.05
CA MET A 42 -26.88 31.12 8.27
C MET A 42 -26.57 30.32 9.52
N ASP A 43 -25.90 30.98 10.41
CA ASP A 43 -25.90 30.95 11.87
C ASP A 43 -24.63 30.49 12.59
N GLU A 44 -24.10 31.52 13.30
CA GLU A 44 -23.22 31.48 14.47
C GLU A 44 -21.83 30.89 14.31
N GLU A 45 -20.85 31.79 14.22
CA GLU A 45 -19.43 31.59 14.42
C GLU A 45 -19.17 30.95 15.79
N SER A 46 -19.17 29.61 15.84
CA SER A 46 -18.34 28.91 16.78
C SER A 46 -17.10 28.49 16.01
N GLU A 47 -15.97 29.15 16.23
CA GLU A 47 -14.64 28.71 15.86
C GLU A 47 -14.38 27.37 16.58
N TYR A 48 -14.87 26.27 16.00
CA TYR A 48 -14.32 24.97 16.27
C TYR A 48 -13.00 24.93 15.51
N GLU A 49 -11.88 25.17 16.19
CA GLU A 49 -10.58 24.72 15.70
C GLU A 49 -10.74 23.23 15.42
N GLU A 50 -10.86 22.83 14.16
CA GLU A 50 -10.75 21.43 13.76
C GLU A 50 -9.33 21.02 14.16
N GLU A 51 -9.19 20.30 15.26
CA GLU A 51 -7.91 19.72 15.67
C GLU A 51 -7.40 18.90 14.51
N GLU A 52 -6.34 19.35 13.86
CA GLU A 52 -5.70 18.67 12.74
C GLU A 52 -5.30 17.26 13.21
N PHE A 53 -5.80 16.23 12.52
CA PHE A 53 -5.57 14.84 12.88
C PHE A 53 -4.05 14.55 12.93
N ASN A 54 -3.53 14.23 14.12
CA ASN A 54 -2.14 13.88 14.30
C ASN A 54 -1.95 12.35 14.26
N PRO A 55 -1.36 11.80 13.19
CA PRO A 55 -1.16 10.37 13.04
C PRO A 55 -0.27 9.76 14.13
N TYR A 56 0.69 10.52 14.66
CA TYR A 56 1.59 10.03 15.71
C TYR A 56 0.90 9.92 17.07
N GLN A 57 -0.05 10.80 17.36
CA GLN A 57 -0.89 10.69 18.55
C GLN A 57 -1.78 9.43 18.50
N PHE A 58 -2.36 9.16 17.32
CA PHE A 58 -3.09 7.92 17.11
C PHE A 58 -2.18 6.69 17.30
N MET A 59 -0.98 6.70 16.73
CA MET A 59 0.01 5.61 16.88
C MET A 59 0.42 5.38 18.34
N ALA A 60 0.51 6.46 19.15
CA ALA A 60 0.81 6.38 20.57
C ALA A 60 -0.32 5.74 21.39
N SER A 61 -1.57 5.90 20.94
CA SER A 61 -2.78 5.39 21.62
C SER A 61 -3.24 4.02 21.11
N ILE A 62 -2.66 3.50 20.01
CA ILE A 62 -3.13 2.27 19.39
C ILE A 62 -3.05 1.08 20.37
N PRO A 63 -4.14 0.31 20.53
CA PRO A 63 -4.13 -0.86 21.40
C PRO A 63 -3.16 -1.93 20.84
N PRO A 64 -2.63 -2.80 21.72
CA PRO A 64 -1.82 -3.92 21.25
C PRO A 64 -2.63 -4.80 20.30
N PRO A 65 -1.95 -5.49 19.37
CA PRO A 65 -2.63 -6.34 18.40
C PRO A 65 -3.50 -7.39 19.12
N PRO A 66 -4.73 -7.63 18.60
CA PRO A 66 -5.63 -8.60 19.20
C PRO A 66 -5.01 -10.02 19.18
N PRO A 67 -5.34 -10.88 20.16
CA PRO A 67 -4.75 -12.22 20.27
C PRO A 67 -4.88 -13.06 18.99
N GLU A 68 -5.97 -12.89 18.26
CA GLU A 68 -6.21 -13.59 16.99
C GLU A 68 -5.20 -13.17 15.91
N ALA A 69 -4.81 -11.89 15.89
CA ALA A 69 -3.78 -11.41 14.97
C ALA A 69 -2.40 -12.00 15.29
N LEU A 70 -2.09 -12.19 16.57
CA LEU A 70 -0.84 -12.80 17.02
C LEU A 70 -0.74 -14.30 16.68
N GLN A 71 -1.88 -14.99 16.53
CA GLN A 71 -1.96 -16.41 16.22
C GLN A 71 -2.07 -16.69 14.73
N ARG A 72 -2.17 -15.67 13.87
CA ARG A 72 -2.24 -15.84 12.41
C ARG A 72 -1.00 -16.60 11.92
N PRO A 73 -1.18 -17.64 11.09
CA PRO A 73 -0.06 -18.32 10.45
C PRO A 73 0.65 -17.36 9.49
N SER A 74 1.93 -17.59 9.28
CA SER A 74 2.70 -16.84 8.28
C SER A 74 2.12 -17.04 6.89
N ILE A 75 1.85 -15.95 6.18
CA ILE A 75 1.25 -15.96 4.84
C ILE A 75 2.28 -16.34 3.78
N LEU A 76 3.53 -15.86 3.94
CA LEU A 76 4.56 -16.11 2.95
C LEU A 76 5.25 -17.46 3.18
N PRO A 77 5.63 -18.17 2.10
CA PRO A 77 6.45 -19.37 2.21
C PRO A 77 7.82 -19.02 2.79
N LYS A 78 8.51 -20.03 3.34
CA LYS A 78 9.89 -19.84 3.82
C LYS A 78 10.79 -19.35 2.69
N LYS A 79 11.74 -18.44 3.01
CA LYS A 79 12.76 -17.98 2.05
C LYS A 79 13.56 -19.16 1.49
N THR A 80 13.86 -19.08 0.21
CA THR A 80 14.82 -19.99 -0.43
C THR A 80 16.24 -19.47 -0.25
N ARG A 81 17.24 -20.30 -0.49
CA ARG A 81 18.67 -19.90 -0.40
C ARG A 81 19.05 -18.79 -1.41
N SER A 82 18.31 -18.68 -2.49
CA SER A 82 18.51 -17.67 -3.54
C SER A 82 17.70 -16.40 -3.33
N SER A 83 16.82 -16.36 -2.31
CA SER A 83 16.05 -15.15 -2.03
C SER A 83 16.93 -14.07 -1.39
N PRO A 84 16.77 -12.79 -1.76
CA PRO A 84 17.43 -11.67 -1.10
C PRO A 84 17.22 -11.72 0.41
N ASN A 85 18.24 -11.31 1.18
CA ASN A 85 18.22 -11.43 2.63
C ASN A 85 17.13 -10.54 3.27
N ILE A 86 16.97 -9.33 2.76
CA ILE A 86 16.01 -8.35 3.28
C ILE A 86 14.71 -8.43 2.49
N THR A 87 13.57 -8.35 3.20
CA THR A 87 12.23 -8.23 2.61
C THR A 87 11.83 -6.77 2.62
N LEU A 88 11.50 -6.24 1.45
CA LEU A 88 10.98 -4.89 1.26
C LEU A 88 9.47 -4.97 1.03
N VAL A 89 8.72 -4.44 1.97
CA VAL A 89 7.27 -4.28 1.90
C VAL A 89 6.97 -2.90 1.35
N LEU A 90 6.14 -2.83 0.32
CA LEU A 90 5.76 -1.57 -0.30
C LEU A 90 4.24 -1.43 -0.25
N ASP A 91 3.78 -0.26 0.15
CA ASP A 91 2.41 0.14 -0.12
C ASP A 91 2.21 0.39 -1.61
N LEU A 92 0.96 0.53 -2.04
CA LEU A 92 0.57 0.66 -3.44
C LEU A 92 0.02 2.05 -3.76
N ASP A 93 -1.14 2.37 -3.18
CA ASP A 93 -1.90 3.58 -3.50
C ASP A 93 -1.24 4.82 -2.88
N GLU A 94 -1.10 5.89 -3.62
CA GLU A 94 -0.39 7.15 -3.28
C GLU A 94 1.11 6.94 -2.92
N THR A 95 1.60 5.70 -3.00
CA THR A 95 3.02 5.35 -2.83
C THR A 95 3.71 5.07 -4.17
N LEU A 96 3.18 4.15 -4.97
CA LEU A 96 3.71 3.77 -6.28
C LEU A 96 2.83 4.27 -7.44
N VAL A 97 1.56 4.52 -7.18
CA VAL A 97 0.55 4.85 -8.18
C VAL A 97 -0.57 5.65 -7.54
N HIS A 98 -1.17 6.56 -8.30
CA HIS A 98 -2.44 7.18 -7.91
C HIS A 98 -3.53 6.77 -8.88
N CYS A 99 -4.67 6.28 -8.36
CA CYS A 99 -5.81 5.82 -9.16
C CYS A 99 -7.11 6.54 -8.77
N SER A 100 -7.95 6.79 -9.77
CA SER A 100 -9.28 7.38 -9.59
C SER A 100 -10.31 6.71 -10.51
N VAL A 101 -11.58 6.76 -10.12
CA VAL A 101 -12.73 6.45 -10.98
C VAL A 101 -13.21 7.67 -11.75
N SER A 102 -12.78 8.86 -11.33
CA SER A 102 -13.05 10.11 -12.02
C SER A 102 -12.25 10.24 -13.30
N GLU A 103 -12.60 11.21 -14.15
CA GLU A 103 -11.84 11.55 -15.33
C GLU A 103 -10.40 11.93 -14.95
N MET A 104 -9.44 11.41 -15.68
CA MET A 104 -8.01 11.66 -15.48
C MET A 104 -7.36 11.87 -16.85
N ASP A 105 -6.62 12.95 -17.01
CA ASP A 105 -5.89 13.22 -18.23
C ASP A 105 -4.67 12.29 -18.35
N ASN A 106 -4.50 11.69 -19.53
CA ASN A 106 -3.36 10.85 -19.88
C ASN A 106 -2.99 9.79 -18.79
N PRO A 107 -3.91 8.91 -18.36
CA PRO A 107 -3.56 7.87 -17.41
C PRO A 107 -2.63 6.83 -18.04
N ASP A 108 -1.66 6.33 -17.26
CA ASP A 108 -0.75 5.27 -17.68
C ASP A 108 -1.45 3.91 -17.75
N VAL A 109 -2.48 3.72 -16.90
CA VAL A 109 -3.24 2.47 -16.82
C VAL A 109 -4.74 2.74 -16.80
N ARG A 110 -5.50 1.84 -17.44
CA ARG A 110 -6.98 1.82 -17.41
C ARG A 110 -7.45 0.38 -17.30
N PHE A 111 -8.39 0.13 -16.39
CA PHE A 111 -8.95 -1.22 -16.24
C PHE A 111 -10.32 -1.18 -15.57
N PRO A 112 -11.22 -2.11 -15.92
CA PRO A 112 -12.51 -2.20 -15.25
C PRO A 112 -12.37 -2.93 -13.92
N VAL A 113 -13.06 -2.42 -12.89
CA VAL A 113 -13.22 -3.09 -11.59
C VAL A 113 -14.70 -3.19 -11.25
N ARG A 114 -15.12 -4.31 -10.71
CA ARG A 114 -16.50 -4.50 -10.24
C ARG A 114 -16.56 -4.23 -8.74
N PHE A 115 -17.28 -3.17 -8.35
CA PHE A 115 -17.63 -2.86 -6.97
C PHE A 115 -19.15 -2.99 -6.80
N GLN A 116 -19.61 -3.79 -5.84
CA GLN A 116 -21.06 -3.96 -5.55
C GLN A 116 -21.93 -4.24 -6.78
N GLY A 117 -21.44 -5.07 -7.69
CA GLY A 117 -22.17 -5.38 -8.92
C GLY A 117 -22.03 -4.34 -10.05
N ILE A 118 -21.54 -3.14 -9.77
CA ILE A 118 -21.32 -2.08 -10.75
C ILE A 118 -19.90 -2.18 -11.29
N VAL A 119 -19.74 -2.13 -12.61
CA VAL A 119 -18.44 -2.07 -13.26
C VAL A 119 -18.05 -0.61 -13.42
N GLN A 120 -16.93 -0.23 -12.82
CA GLN A 120 -16.33 1.11 -12.93
C GLN A 120 -14.99 1.01 -13.63
N GLU A 121 -14.69 1.99 -14.49
CA GLU A 121 -13.36 2.13 -15.07
C GLU A 121 -12.45 2.88 -14.11
N VAL A 122 -11.37 2.23 -13.72
CA VAL A 122 -10.30 2.85 -12.91
C VAL A 122 -9.23 3.36 -13.86
N ARG A 123 -8.79 4.59 -13.63
CA ARG A 123 -7.67 5.26 -14.32
C ARG A 123 -6.58 5.53 -13.33
N GLY A 124 -5.33 5.29 -13.70
CA GLY A 124 -4.20 5.51 -12.80
C GLY A 124 -2.99 6.09 -13.50
N ARG A 125 -2.22 6.87 -12.74
CA ARG A 125 -0.89 7.34 -13.10
C ARG A 125 0.14 6.68 -12.22
N LEU A 126 1.25 6.27 -12.80
CA LEU A 126 2.39 5.77 -12.04
C LEU A 126 3.19 6.96 -11.48
N ARG A 127 3.59 6.86 -10.22
CA ARG A 127 4.54 7.80 -9.64
C ARG A 127 5.82 7.83 -10.47
N PRO A 128 6.45 8.99 -10.67
CA PRO A 128 7.73 9.07 -11.34
C PRO A 128 8.71 8.01 -10.82
N TYR A 129 9.41 7.35 -11.72
CA TYR A 129 10.39 6.30 -11.43
C TYR A 129 9.84 4.99 -10.81
N ALA A 130 8.52 4.78 -10.65
CA ALA A 130 7.97 3.62 -9.96
C ALA A 130 8.46 2.27 -10.54
N VAL A 131 8.45 2.10 -11.86
CA VAL A 131 8.92 0.86 -12.51
C VAL A 131 10.45 0.70 -12.38
N GLU A 132 11.21 1.78 -12.49
CA GLU A 132 12.67 1.76 -12.30
C GLU A 132 13.01 1.41 -10.85
N PHE A 133 12.30 2.02 -9.88
CA PHE A 133 12.44 1.71 -8.46
C PHE A 133 12.21 0.22 -8.20
N LEU A 134 11.09 -0.34 -8.67
CA LEU A 134 10.79 -1.77 -8.51
C LEU A 134 11.87 -2.65 -9.11
N LYS A 135 12.36 -2.32 -10.31
CA LYS A 135 13.42 -3.07 -10.96
C LYS A 135 14.71 -3.06 -10.13
N ARG A 136 15.21 -1.87 -9.75
CA ARG A 136 16.47 -1.73 -9.00
C ARG A 136 16.35 -2.30 -7.58
N ALA A 137 15.22 -2.09 -6.91
CA ALA A 137 14.99 -2.66 -5.58
C ALA A 137 14.94 -4.19 -5.62
N SER A 138 14.36 -4.81 -6.68
CA SER A 138 14.28 -6.27 -6.81
C SER A 138 15.64 -6.98 -6.93
N GLU A 139 16.71 -6.25 -7.27
CA GLU A 139 18.07 -6.79 -7.34
C GLU A 139 18.63 -7.12 -5.95
N HIS A 140 18.18 -6.41 -4.92
CA HIS A 140 18.70 -6.52 -3.55
C HIS A 140 17.67 -6.95 -2.51
N PHE A 141 16.37 -6.79 -2.81
CA PHE A 141 15.28 -7.02 -1.86
C PHE A 141 14.26 -8.04 -2.38
N GLU A 142 13.71 -8.85 -1.47
CA GLU A 142 12.52 -9.64 -1.72
C GLU A 142 11.30 -8.73 -1.62
N ILE A 143 10.73 -8.29 -2.73
CA ILE A 143 9.63 -7.32 -2.75
C ILE A 143 8.29 -7.99 -2.49
N ALA A 144 7.55 -7.45 -1.53
CA ALA A 144 6.15 -7.77 -1.25
C ALA A 144 5.30 -6.48 -1.28
N ILE A 145 4.25 -6.46 -2.08
CA ILE A 145 3.22 -5.41 -1.95
C ILE A 145 2.32 -5.76 -0.77
N PHE A 146 2.02 -4.77 0.08
CA PHE A 146 1.06 -4.89 1.15
C PHE A 146 0.17 -3.65 1.16
N THR A 147 -1.03 -3.77 0.65
CA THR A 147 -1.98 -2.66 0.48
C THR A 147 -3.24 -2.83 1.31
N ALA A 148 -3.81 -1.73 1.78
CA ALA A 148 -5.15 -1.69 2.37
C ALA A 148 -6.27 -1.78 1.33
N SER A 149 -5.94 -1.86 0.06
CA SER A 149 -6.89 -2.00 -1.04
C SER A 149 -7.39 -3.43 -1.21
N GLN A 150 -8.61 -3.56 -1.77
CA GLN A 150 -9.20 -4.85 -2.07
C GLN A 150 -8.46 -5.57 -3.20
N LYS A 151 -8.35 -6.89 -3.08
CA LYS A 151 -7.67 -7.74 -4.07
C LYS A 151 -8.21 -7.56 -5.48
N ALA A 152 -9.54 -7.41 -5.65
CA ALA A 152 -10.17 -7.26 -6.96
C ALA A 152 -9.65 -6.05 -7.75
N TYR A 153 -9.25 -4.99 -7.06
CA TYR A 153 -8.62 -3.80 -7.62
C TYR A 153 -7.11 -3.97 -7.71
N ALA A 154 -6.44 -4.16 -6.57
CA ALA A 154 -4.99 -4.10 -6.48
C ALA A 154 -4.27 -5.17 -7.31
N ASP A 155 -4.81 -6.40 -7.40
CA ASP A 155 -4.15 -7.46 -8.19
C ASP A 155 -4.23 -7.18 -9.69
N ARG A 156 -5.31 -6.53 -10.18
CA ARG A 156 -5.40 -6.09 -11.58
C ARG A 156 -4.39 -5.00 -11.89
N LEU A 157 -4.32 -3.98 -11.02
CA LEU A 157 -3.36 -2.89 -11.16
C LEU A 157 -1.92 -3.42 -11.18
N LEU A 158 -1.57 -4.30 -10.24
CA LEU A 158 -0.24 -4.91 -10.16
C LEU A 158 0.10 -5.79 -11.37
N ASN A 159 -0.90 -6.39 -12.04
CA ASN A 159 -0.67 -7.10 -13.30
C ASN A 159 -0.38 -6.17 -14.47
N LEU A 160 -0.77 -4.89 -14.39
CA LEU A 160 -0.40 -3.88 -15.39
C LEU A 160 0.98 -3.29 -15.10
N ILE A 161 1.34 -3.09 -13.83
CA ILE A 161 2.64 -2.54 -13.42
C ILE A 161 3.78 -3.55 -13.61
N ASP A 162 3.57 -4.81 -13.19
CA ASP A 162 4.54 -5.91 -13.31
C ASP A 162 3.90 -7.14 -13.96
N PRO A 163 3.61 -7.11 -15.29
CA PRO A 163 2.86 -8.15 -15.99
C PRO A 163 3.59 -9.49 -16.01
N LYS A 164 4.92 -9.48 -15.94
CA LYS A 164 5.74 -10.69 -15.92
C LYS A 164 6.02 -11.20 -14.52
N ARG A 165 5.56 -10.50 -13.48
CA ARG A 165 5.89 -10.77 -12.07
C ARG A 165 7.40 -10.89 -11.85
N SER A 166 8.16 -9.99 -12.48
CA SER A 166 9.62 -10.01 -12.47
C SER A 166 10.19 -9.35 -11.21
N TYR A 167 9.47 -8.39 -10.64
CA TYR A 167 9.94 -7.56 -9.54
C TYR A 167 9.21 -7.88 -8.23
N ILE A 168 7.86 -7.98 -8.29
CA ILE A 168 6.99 -8.16 -7.13
C ILE A 168 6.76 -9.65 -6.90
N LYS A 169 7.32 -10.17 -5.80
CA LYS A 169 7.24 -11.59 -5.49
C LYS A 169 5.96 -11.99 -4.77
N TYR A 170 5.47 -11.13 -3.86
CA TYR A 170 4.29 -11.39 -3.05
C TYR A 170 3.34 -10.22 -3.07
N ARG A 171 2.05 -10.51 -2.87
CA ARG A 171 0.98 -9.52 -2.84
C ARG A 171 0.06 -9.82 -1.68
N LEU A 172 -0.05 -8.88 -0.74
CA LEU A 172 -0.96 -8.91 0.39
C LEU A 172 -1.95 -7.76 0.23
N PHE A 173 -3.20 -8.02 0.57
CA PHE A 173 -4.31 -7.11 0.36
C PHE A 173 -4.99 -6.79 1.68
N ARG A 174 -6.06 -6.03 1.66
CA ARG A 174 -6.83 -5.58 2.82
C ARG A 174 -7.17 -6.70 3.82
N ASP A 175 -7.49 -7.89 3.37
CA ASP A 175 -7.79 -9.06 4.19
C ASP A 175 -6.61 -9.54 5.05
N SER A 176 -5.40 -9.13 4.69
CA SER A 176 -4.19 -9.42 5.46
C SER A 176 -3.89 -8.36 6.52
N CYS A 177 -4.54 -7.19 6.48
CA CYS A 177 -4.40 -6.13 7.47
C CYS A 177 -5.11 -6.49 8.79
N VAL A 178 -4.76 -5.75 9.84
CA VAL A 178 -5.52 -5.70 11.10
C VAL A 178 -6.31 -4.41 11.11
N TYR A 179 -7.63 -4.50 11.27
CA TYR A 179 -8.48 -3.31 11.34
C TYR A 179 -8.59 -2.82 12.77
N VAL A 180 -8.21 -1.58 13.03
CA VAL A 180 -8.21 -0.95 14.35
C VAL A 180 -8.71 0.48 14.23
N GLU A 181 -9.81 0.81 14.91
CA GLU A 181 -10.35 2.17 15.02
C GLU A 181 -10.40 2.93 13.68
N GLY A 182 -10.94 2.29 12.65
CA GLY A 182 -11.07 2.89 11.32
C GLY A 182 -9.85 2.73 10.40
N ASN A 183 -8.72 2.24 10.91
CA ASN A 183 -7.46 2.15 10.18
C ASN A 183 -7.05 0.70 9.87
N TYR A 184 -6.40 0.50 8.75
CA TYR A 184 -5.84 -0.79 8.33
C TYR A 184 -4.34 -0.85 8.67
N ILE A 185 -3.99 -1.62 9.70
CA ILE A 185 -2.61 -1.78 10.14
C ILE A 185 -1.96 -2.96 9.42
N LYS A 186 -0.80 -2.75 8.83
CA LYS A 186 0.00 -3.75 8.11
C LYS A 186 0.97 -4.42 9.06
N ASP A 187 0.48 -5.41 9.80
CA ASP A 187 1.30 -6.15 10.76
C ASP A 187 2.34 -7.03 10.06
N LEU A 188 3.61 -6.65 10.13
CA LEU A 188 4.69 -7.36 9.43
C LEU A 188 4.93 -8.79 9.93
N ARG A 189 4.39 -9.16 11.11
CA ARG A 189 4.51 -10.54 11.64
C ARG A 189 3.83 -11.57 10.76
N VAL A 190 2.75 -11.19 10.04
CA VAL A 190 2.04 -12.08 9.11
C VAL A 190 2.91 -12.57 7.96
N LEU A 191 4.02 -11.87 7.68
CA LEU A 191 4.94 -12.25 6.62
C LEU A 191 5.78 -13.49 6.97
N GLY A 192 5.95 -13.80 8.26
CA GLY A 192 6.87 -14.85 8.70
C GLY A 192 8.32 -14.56 8.28
N ARG A 193 8.70 -13.30 8.38
CA ARG A 193 10.06 -12.81 8.12
C ARG A 193 10.67 -12.29 9.40
N ASP A 194 12.00 -12.34 9.47
CA ASP A 194 12.75 -11.70 10.55
C ASP A 194 12.57 -10.18 10.46
N LEU A 195 12.04 -9.56 11.52
CA LEU A 195 11.84 -8.11 11.57
C LEU A 195 13.17 -7.33 11.48
N ALA A 196 14.27 -7.89 11.92
CA ALA A 196 15.59 -7.29 11.71
C ALA A 196 15.97 -7.18 10.21
N LYS A 197 15.29 -7.93 9.36
CA LYS A 197 15.50 -8.01 7.90
C LYS A 197 14.25 -7.65 7.11
N THR A 198 13.34 -6.86 7.69
CA THR A 198 12.09 -6.45 7.02
C THR A 198 11.96 -4.93 7.08
N ILE A 199 11.63 -4.32 5.95
CA ILE A 199 11.41 -2.87 5.79
C ILE A 199 10.01 -2.70 5.22
N ILE A 200 9.28 -1.69 5.68
CA ILE A 200 8.04 -1.24 5.04
C ILE A 200 8.17 0.21 4.61
N VAL A 201 7.82 0.50 3.36
CA VAL A 201 7.68 1.86 2.81
C VAL A 201 6.20 2.13 2.61
N ASP A 202 5.68 3.16 3.26
CA ASP A 202 4.26 3.48 3.28
C ASP A 202 4.06 4.99 3.45
N ASN A 203 3.08 5.56 2.75
CA ASN A 203 2.74 6.98 2.88
C ASN A 203 1.91 7.28 4.15
N SER A 204 1.34 6.25 4.77
CA SER A 204 0.65 6.38 6.05
C SER A 204 1.47 5.77 7.18
N PRO A 205 2.05 6.57 8.09
CA PRO A 205 2.76 6.04 9.26
C PRO A 205 1.91 5.12 10.13
N ILE A 206 0.60 5.33 10.16
CA ILE A 206 -0.37 4.49 10.89
C ILE A 206 -0.32 3.05 10.41
N ALA A 207 -0.08 2.82 9.12
CA ALA A 207 -0.05 1.47 8.55
C ALA A 207 0.99 0.55 9.21
N PHE A 208 2.09 1.10 9.71
CA PHE A 208 3.15 0.31 10.36
C PHE A 208 3.27 0.55 11.88
N SER A 209 2.19 0.99 12.53
CA SER A 209 2.17 1.30 13.98
C SER A 209 2.63 0.16 14.87
N TYR A 210 2.44 -1.09 14.48
CA TYR A 210 2.90 -2.24 15.27
C TYR A 210 4.40 -2.53 15.15
N GLN A 211 5.08 -2.00 14.14
CA GLN A 211 6.51 -2.15 13.91
C GLN A 211 7.13 -0.83 13.46
N ILE A 212 7.01 0.19 14.29
CA ILE A 212 7.40 1.58 13.99
C ILE A 212 8.84 1.68 13.47
N THR A 213 9.77 0.95 14.07
CA THR A 213 11.19 0.97 13.71
C THR A 213 11.51 0.30 12.37
N ASN A 214 10.55 -0.40 11.76
CA ASN A 214 10.66 -0.98 10.42
C ASN A 214 10.13 -0.05 9.32
N GLY A 215 9.48 1.06 9.70
CA GLY A 215 8.75 1.94 8.80
C GLY A 215 9.61 3.05 8.20
N VAL A 216 9.58 3.14 6.89
CA VAL A 216 10.13 4.22 6.07
C VAL A 216 8.95 5.03 5.56
N PRO A 217 8.67 6.21 6.14
CA PRO A 217 7.59 7.05 5.65
C PRO A 217 7.96 7.67 4.30
N ILE A 218 7.01 7.72 3.39
CA ILE A 218 7.12 8.40 2.11
C ILE A 218 5.95 9.37 1.97
N LYS A 219 6.15 10.50 1.27
CA LYS A 219 5.04 11.44 1.02
C LYS A 219 4.02 10.82 0.06
N SER A 220 2.73 11.05 0.36
CA SER A 220 1.66 10.71 -0.58
C SER A 220 1.88 11.44 -1.90
N TRP A 221 1.71 10.69 -2.99
CA TRP A 221 1.83 11.23 -4.35
C TRP A 221 0.51 11.09 -5.09
N TYR A 222 0.12 12.15 -5.79
CA TYR A 222 -1.12 12.18 -6.57
C TYR A 222 -0.87 12.43 -8.07
N ASP A 223 -0.12 13.47 -8.42
CA ASP A 223 0.04 13.90 -9.81
C ASP A 223 1.31 14.72 -10.12
N ASP A 224 2.16 15.00 -9.13
CA ASP A 224 3.39 15.79 -9.33
C ASP A 224 4.37 15.05 -10.27
N PRO A 225 4.61 15.58 -11.50
CA PRO A 225 5.50 14.93 -12.46
C PRO A 225 6.99 15.06 -12.11
N ASP A 226 7.35 15.97 -11.22
CA ASP A 226 8.72 16.24 -10.79
C ASP A 226 9.08 15.52 -9.48
N ASP A 227 8.19 14.65 -8.96
CA ASP A 227 8.43 13.89 -7.74
C ASP A 227 9.66 12.98 -7.86
N THR A 228 10.52 13.04 -6.83
CA THR A 228 11.75 12.25 -6.74
C THR A 228 11.84 11.40 -5.47
N GLU A 229 10.77 11.30 -4.70
CA GLU A 229 10.75 10.59 -3.41
C GLU A 229 11.18 9.11 -3.55
N LEU A 230 10.72 8.42 -4.61
CA LEU A 230 11.14 7.02 -4.84
C LEU A 230 12.65 6.88 -5.09
N ILE A 231 13.31 7.88 -5.69
CA ILE A 231 14.76 7.88 -5.87
C ILE A 231 15.44 8.04 -4.51
N GLN A 232 15.00 9.00 -3.70
CA GLN A 232 15.56 9.25 -2.36
C GLN A 232 15.38 8.03 -1.44
N VAL A 233 14.18 7.42 -1.48
CA VAL A 233 13.92 6.16 -0.75
C VAL A 233 14.85 5.06 -1.24
N LEU A 234 15.05 4.90 -2.54
CA LEU A 234 15.95 3.87 -3.08
C LEU A 234 17.39 4.06 -2.64
N GLU A 235 17.89 5.30 -2.64
CA GLU A 235 19.23 5.64 -2.14
C GLU A 235 19.39 5.26 -0.66
N PHE A 236 18.40 5.58 0.17
CA PHE A 236 18.40 5.16 1.57
C PHE A 236 18.37 3.63 1.71
N LEU A 237 17.48 2.94 0.98
CA LEU A 237 17.37 1.48 1.02
C LEU A 237 18.69 0.79 0.64
N GLN A 238 19.46 1.34 -0.30
CA GLN A 238 20.77 0.79 -0.68
C GLN A 238 21.76 0.78 0.48
N THR A 239 21.66 1.71 1.43
CA THR A 239 22.50 1.71 2.64
C THR A 239 22.19 0.58 3.62
N LEU A 240 21.03 -0.09 3.43
CA LEU A 240 20.54 -1.14 4.33
C LEU A 240 20.82 -2.56 3.81
N VAL A 241 21.33 -2.75 2.60
CA VAL A 241 21.43 -4.06 1.92
C VAL A 241 22.21 -5.10 2.75
N ASP A 242 23.33 -4.70 3.36
CA ASP A 242 24.26 -5.60 4.04
C ASP A 242 24.19 -5.52 5.58
N VAL A 243 23.22 -4.79 6.15
CA VAL A 243 23.13 -4.61 7.59
C VAL A 243 22.51 -5.84 8.28
N GLU A 244 22.93 -6.12 9.50
CA GLU A 244 22.37 -7.21 10.31
C GLU A 244 20.97 -6.90 10.84
N ASP A 245 20.71 -5.65 11.21
CA ASP A 245 19.43 -5.16 11.69
C ASP A 245 19.14 -3.80 11.07
N VAL A 246 18.05 -3.71 10.29
CA VAL A 246 17.64 -2.47 9.61
C VAL A 246 17.06 -1.43 10.56
N ARG A 247 16.44 -1.87 11.67
CA ARG A 247 15.63 -1.06 12.56
C ARG A 247 16.35 0.12 13.20
N PRO A 248 17.59 -0.03 13.74
CA PRO A 248 18.29 1.10 14.33
C PRO A 248 18.64 2.20 13.31
N LEU A 249 18.89 1.81 12.05
CA LEU A 249 19.22 2.77 11.00
C LEU A 249 17.98 3.51 10.49
N ILE A 250 16.87 2.80 10.36
CA ILE A 250 15.57 3.39 10.00
C ILE A 250 15.13 4.38 11.08
N ASP A 251 15.14 3.97 12.35
CA ASP A 251 14.70 4.83 13.46
C ASP A 251 15.63 6.05 13.61
N LYS A 252 16.93 5.90 13.39
CA LYS A 252 17.87 7.02 13.37
C LYS A 252 17.57 8.03 12.26
N GLN A 253 17.19 7.54 11.07
CA GLN A 253 16.94 8.39 9.89
C GLN A 253 15.61 9.15 10.03
N PHE A 254 14.54 8.46 10.41
CA PHE A 254 13.18 9.02 10.40
C PHE A 254 12.67 9.43 11.78
N GLN A 255 13.34 9.01 12.86
CA GLN A 255 13.00 9.33 14.25
C GLN A 255 11.54 9.02 14.62
N MET A 256 10.95 8.00 14.00
CA MET A 256 9.54 7.67 14.18
C MET A 256 9.19 7.34 15.63
N THR A 257 10.07 6.60 16.32
CA THR A 257 9.88 6.29 17.75
C THR A 257 9.77 7.56 18.59
N LYS A 258 10.62 8.56 18.31
CA LYS A 258 10.60 9.84 19.02
C LYS A 258 9.33 10.64 18.69
N LEU A 259 8.94 10.72 17.41
CA LEU A 259 7.73 11.44 16.99
C LEU A 259 6.48 10.89 17.69
N VAL A 260 6.38 9.57 17.80
CA VAL A 260 5.26 8.91 18.49
C VAL A 260 5.33 9.18 20.01
N GLN A 261 6.51 9.11 20.64
CA GLN A 261 6.65 9.38 22.06
C GLN A 261 6.35 10.84 22.42
N ASP A 262 6.81 11.79 21.60
CA ASP A 262 6.57 13.23 21.82
C ASP A 262 5.10 13.61 21.60
N SER A 263 4.34 12.80 20.86
CA SER A 263 2.90 13.01 20.59
C SER A 263 1.99 12.24 21.54
N ALA A 264 2.54 11.41 22.42
CA ALA A 264 1.73 10.67 23.40
C ALA A 264 0.99 11.63 24.33
N PRO A 265 -0.31 11.43 24.62
CA PRO A 265 -1.02 12.23 25.58
C PRO A 265 -0.31 12.14 26.96
N PHE A 266 -0.24 13.24 27.66
CA PHE A 266 0.32 13.25 29.01
C PHE A 266 -0.48 12.24 29.89
N PRO A 267 0.22 11.45 30.74
CA PRO A 267 -0.40 10.46 31.61
C PRO A 267 -1.35 11.06 32.65
#